data_ac26e9c4b9e85387c1272763064fcce4
#
_entry.id   ac26e9c4b9e85387c1272763064fcce4
#
_cell.length_a   1.000
_cell.length_b   1.000
_cell.length_c   1.000
_cell.angle_alpha   90.00
_cell.angle_beta   90.00
_cell.angle_gamma   90.00
#
_symmetry.space_group_name_H-M   'P 1'
#
loop_
_entity.id
_entity.type
_entity.pdbx_description
1 polymer ?
#
loop_
_entity_poly.entity_id
_entity_poly.type
_entity_poly.pdbx_seq_one_letter_code
_entity_poly.pdbx_strand_id
1 'polypeptide(L)'
;MRARGISVIVVVACAVAAAAVWAVTEPRAAFSKDDPALDQEGDPAKGRLVFAAGDCASCHARPGQPDRLRLGGGLALSSPFGTFRPPNISTDRIDGIGSWQTRDLANALLSGVSPTGTHYYPSFPYSSYAKMTVADVRDLMAFLRTLPAVAGKAPPHIPTLLFSIRRFVGFWKLLYFQRQPIIADPGRGDSWNRGQYLVEALGHCAECHSSRNVFGGIKPKTRFAGGKDPEGVGYFPNITPARIGDWTASDIAELLKTGNTPSHGRVGSSMTDVVTNTAMLPQEDRDAIAAYIKSLPTRPTPQP
;
A
#
# COMPACT_ATOMS: atom_id res chain seq x y z
N MET A 1 47.33 -26.53 18.30
CA MET A 1 47.03 -25.09 18.51
C MET A 1 46.38 -24.40 17.32
N ARG A 2 46.73 -24.69 16.07
CA ARG A 2 46.16 -24.05 14.84
C ARG A 2 44.65 -24.27 14.67
N ALA A 3 44.12 -25.46 14.92
CA ALA A 3 42.69 -25.76 14.75
C ALA A 3 41.76 -24.95 15.71
N ARG A 4 42.20 -24.75 16.97
CA ARG A 4 41.44 -23.93 17.94
C ARG A 4 41.38 -22.45 17.57
N GLY A 5 42.47 -21.92 16.98
CA GLY A 5 42.50 -20.52 16.52
C GLY A 5 41.57 -20.29 15.32
N ILE A 6 41.52 -21.23 14.36
CA ILE A 6 40.61 -21.15 13.21
C ILE A 6 39.14 -21.23 13.67
N SER A 7 38.80 -22.10 14.61
CA SER A 7 37.43 -22.19 15.15
C SER A 7 36.98 -20.89 15.82
N VAL A 8 37.84 -20.22 16.58
CA VAL A 8 37.51 -18.95 17.22
C VAL A 8 37.27 -17.84 16.18
N ILE A 9 38.14 -17.75 15.15
CA ILE A 9 37.99 -16.75 14.07
C ILE A 9 36.65 -16.97 13.34
N VAL A 10 36.29 -18.19 13.00
CA VAL A 10 35.02 -18.50 12.33
C VAL A 10 33.83 -18.10 13.19
N VAL A 11 33.85 -18.43 14.48
CA VAL A 11 32.75 -18.06 15.40
C VAL A 11 32.60 -16.54 15.50
N VAL A 12 33.73 -15.82 15.64
CA VAL A 12 33.70 -14.35 15.70
C VAL A 12 33.18 -13.77 14.38
N ALA A 13 33.64 -14.26 13.24
CA ALA A 13 33.15 -13.79 11.93
C ALA A 13 31.63 -14.03 11.76
N CYS A 14 31.13 -15.21 12.17
CA CYS A 14 29.71 -15.51 12.14
C CYS A 14 28.90 -14.58 13.08
N ALA A 15 29.41 -14.30 14.27
CA ALA A 15 28.76 -13.40 15.22
C ALA A 15 28.71 -11.96 14.68
N VAL A 16 29.78 -11.46 14.09
CA VAL A 16 29.83 -10.14 13.44
C VAL A 16 28.86 -10.09 12.26
N ALA A 17 28.83 -11.12 11.42
CA ALA A 17 27.88 -11.20 10.30
C ALA A 17 26.42 -11.21 10.79
N ALA A 18 26.12 -11.99 11.83
CA ALA A 18 24.78 -12.05 12.43
C ALA A 18 24.38 -10.68 13.02
N ALA A 19 25.29 -10.00 13.73
CA ALA A 19 25.06 -8.67 14.26
C ALA A 19 24.81 -7.64 13.15
N ALA A 20 25.60 -7.68 12.07
CA ALA A 20 25.40 -6.82 10.91
C ALA A 20 24.04 -7.07 10.24
N VAL A 21 23.69 -8.33 10.00
CA VAL A 21 22.37 -8.72 9.49
C VAL A 21 21.25 -8.20 10.38
N TRP A 22 21.39 -8.38 11.70
CA TRP A 22 20.43 -7.86 12.68
C TRP A 22 20.26 -6.35 12.60
N ALA A 23 21.36 -5.61 12.54
CA ALA A 23 21.36 -4.15 12.46
C ALA A 23 20.75 -3.60 11.15
N VAL A 24 21.07 -4.21 9.99
CA VAL A 24 20.54 -3.74 8.70
C VAL A 24 19.09 -4.11 8.46
N THR A 25 18.57 -5.15 9.12
CA THR A 25 17.18 -5.58 9.02
C THR A 25 16.29 -5.01 10.13
N GLU A 26 16.80 -4.09 10.95
CA GLU A 26 16.04 -3.50 12.03
C GLU A 26 14.85 -2.67 11.54
N PRO A 27 13.64 -2.84 12.14
CA PRO A 27 12.52 -1.95 11.86
C PRO A 27 12.85 -0.53 12.29
N ARG A 28 12.88 0.39 11.33
CA ARG A 28 13.19 1.79 11.60
C ARG A 28 11.93 2.63 11.42
N ALA A 29 11.40 3.14 12.53
CA ALA A 29 10.37 4.16 12.53
C ALA A 29 10.94 5.47 11.99
N ALA A 30 10.16 6.18 11.17
CA ALA A 30 10.60 7.46 10.60
C ALA A 30 10.25 8.66 11.48
N PHE A 31 9.27 8.50 12.38
CA PHE A 31 8.78 9.57 13.25
C PHE A 31 8.94 9.19 14.71
N SER A 32 9.52 10.10 15.47
CA SER A 32 9.63 10.01 16.94
C SER A 32 8.30 10.40 17.62
N LYS A 33 8.27 10.29 18.95
CA LYS A 33 7.10 10.64 19.74
C LYS A 33 6.76 12.14 19.65
N ASP A 34 7.76 12.96 19.58
CA ASP A 34 7.65 14.41 19.67
C ASP A 34 8.03 15.07 18.33
N ASP A 35 7.66 14.42 17.21
CA ASP A 35 7.91 14.97 15.88
C ASP A 35 6.92 16.09 15.57
N PRO A 36 7.38 17.37 15.46
CA PRO A 36 6.50 18.51 15.29
C PRO A 36 5.66 18.48 14.01
N ALA A 37 6.08 17.71 13.00
CA ALA A 37 5.31 17.54 11.77
C ALA A 37 3.96 16.84 11.99
N LEU A 38 3.80 16.15 13.13
CA LEU A 38 2.61 15.38 13.50
C LEU A 38 1.69 16.11 14.50
N ASP A 39 2.12 17.25 15.06
CA ASP A 39 1.40 17.96 16.13
C ASP A 39 0.23 18.81 15.60
N GLN A 40 0.21 19.09 14.30
CA GLN A 40 -0.90 19.85 13.70
C GLN A 40 -2.16 18.99 13.60
N GLU A 41 -3.30 19.61 13.82
CA GLU A 41 -4.59 18.96 13.64
C GLU A 41 -4.82 18.60 12.17
N GLY A 42 -5.44 17.44 11.92
CA GLY A 42 -5.88 17.02 10.60
C GLY A 42 -7.32 17.42 10.32
N ASP A 43 -7.64 17.56 9.04
CA ASP A 43 -8.98 17.84 8.53
C ASP A 43 -9.71 16.53 8.21
N PRO A 44 -10.78 16.12 8.92
CA PRO A 44 -11.46 14.87 8.64
C PRO A 44 -12.19 14.87 7.28
N ALA A 45 -12.56 16.03 6.72
CA ALA A 45 -13.17 16.08 5.39
C ALA A 45 -12.14 15.73 4.30
N LYS A 46 -10.90 16.26 4.39
CA LYS A 46 -9.79 15.86 3.53
C LYS A 46 -9.39 14.42 3.80
N GLY A 47 -9.35 14.00 5.07
CA GLY A 47 -9.05 12.63 5.46
C GLY A 47 -10.00 11.61 4.86
N ARG A 48 -11.26 11.95 4.66
CA ARG A 48 -12.24 11.12 3.94
C ARG A 48 -11.82 10.89 2.49
N LEU A 49 -11.30 11.90 1.81
CA LEU A 49 -10.81 11.77 0.45
C LEU A 49 -9.53 10.93 0.38
N VAL A 50 -8.62 11.12 1.35
CA VAL A 50 -7.42 10.28 1.50
C VAL A 50 -7.81 8.82 1.74
N PHE A 51 -8.79 8.56 2.61
CA PHE A 51 -9.31 7.22 2.89
C PHE A 51 -9.91 6.55 1.65
N ALA A 52 -10.67 7.30 0.87
CA ALA A 52 -11.26 6.83 -0.38
C ALA A 52 -10.18 6.57 -1.44
N ALA A 53 -9.26 7.51 -1.68
CA ALA A 53 -8.17 7.35 -2.63
C ALA A 53 -7.21 6.22 -2.24
N GLY A 54 -7.00 6.01 -0.93
CA GLY A 54 -6.16 4.95 -0.37
C GLY A 54 -6.83 3.58 -0.34
N ASP A 55 -8.06 3.46 -0.81
CA ASP A 55 -8.81 2.19 -0.90
C ASP A 55 -8.90 1.41 0.43
N CYS A 56 -8.90 2.12 1.56
CA CYS A 56 -8.75 1.51 2.89
C CYS A 56 -9.90 0.54 3.22
N ALA A 57 -11.14 0.90 2.83
CA ALA A 57 -12.33 0.09 3.09
C ALA A 57 -12.30 -1.27 2.40
N SER A 58 -11.68 -1.39 1.23
CA SER A 58 -11.64 -2.65 0.46
C SER A 58 -10.96 -3.78 1.23
N CYS A 59 -9.94 -3.43 2.02
CA CYS A 59 -9.21 -4.40 2.83
C CYS A 59 -9.68 -4.45 4.28
N HIS A 60 -10.05 -3.29 4.87
CA HIS A 60 -10.28 -3.17 6.32
C HIS A 60 -11.76 -3.24 6.72
N ALA A 61 -12.72 -3.10 5.79
CA ALA A 61 -14.10 -3.41 6.09
C ALA A 61 -14.26 -4.89 6.46
N ARG A 62 -15.10 -5.19 7.45
CA ARG A 62 -15.35 -6.59 7.81
C ARG A 62 -16.09 -7.30 6.68
N PRO A 63 -15.62 -8.46 6.21
CA PRO A 63 -16.29 -9.22 5.16
C PRO A 63 -17.75 -9.53 5.51
N GLY A 64 -18.63 -9.49 4.51
CA GLY A 64 -20.04 -9.88 4.64
C GLY A 64 -20.95 -8.83 5.32
N GLN A 65 -20.47 -7.61 5.58
CA GLN A 65 -21.31 -6.52 6.12
C GLN A 65 -21.50 -5.40 5.08
N PRO A 66 -22.70 -4.76 5.07
CA PRO A 66 -23.00 -3.71 4.11
C PRO A 66 -22.29 -2.36 4.42
N ASP A 67 -22.06 -2.07 5.69
CA ASP A 67 -21.41 -0.83 6.12
C ASP A 67 -19.87 -0.94 6.00
N ARG A 68 -19.33 -0.36 4.93
CA ARG A 68 -17.89 -0.38 4.63
C ARG A 68 -17.05 0.49 5.57
N LEU A 69 -17.66 1.32 6.42
CA LEU A 69 -16.96 2.13 7.41
C LEU A 69 -16.76 1.41 8.75
N ARG A 70 -17.29 0.22 8.91
CA ARG A 70 -17.02 -0.66 10.06
C ARG A 70 -15.73 -1.45 9.81
N LEU A 71 -14.60 -0.86 10.18
CA LEU A 71 -13.27 -1.30 9.79
C LEU A 71 -12.69 -2.41 10.70
N GLY A 72 -13.46 -3.47 10.92
CA GLY A 72 -13.06 -4.61 11.77
C GLY A 72 -12.01 -5.54 11.15
N GLY A 73 -11.65 -5.37 9.89
CA GLY A 73 -10.67 -6.18 9.20
C GLY A 73 -11.09 -7.64 8.97
N GLY A 74 -10.12 -8.47 8.61
CA GLY A 74 -10.29 -9.93 8.54
C GLY A 74 -10.40 -10.52 7.13
N LEU A 75 -10.44 -9.68 6.08
CA LEU A 75 -10.40 -10.18 4.69
C LEU A 75 -9.17 -11.08 4.49
N ALA A 76 -9.34 -12.23 3.87
CA ALA A 76 -8.24 -13.14 3.57
C ALA A 76 -7.62 -12.79 2.23
N LEU A 77 -6.41 -12.25 2.24
CA LEU A 77 -5.61 -11.95 1.05
C LEU A 77 -4.61 -13.09 0.84
N SER A 78 -4.91 -13.96 -0.09
CA SER A 78 -4.05 -15.10 -0.43
C SER A 78 -2.91 -14.68 -1.36
N SER A 79 -1.76 -15.33 -1.19
CA SER A 79 -0.59 -15.08 -2.03
C SER A 79 0.37 -16.27 -1.97
N PRO A 80 1.39 -16.35 -2.85
CA PRO A 80 2.46 -17.36 -2.76
C PRO A 80 3.26 -17.31 -1.43
N PHE A 81 3.14 -16.23 -0.67
CA PHE A 81 3.85 -16.02 0.60
C PHE A 81 3.00 -16.35 1.83
N GLY A 82 1.75 -16.74 1.63
CA GLY A 82 0.79 -17.07 2.67
C GLY A 82 -0.49 -16.25 2.58
N THR A 83 -1.36 -16.41 3.57
CA THR A 83 -2.61 -15.64 3.68
C THR A 83 -2.43 -14.52 4.70
N PHE A 84 -2.61 -13.30 4.23
CA PHE A 84 -2.53 -12.10 5.06
C PHE A 84 -3.92 -11.53 5.33
N ARG A 85 -4.12 -11.01 6.53
CA ARG A 85 -5.41 -10.46 6.93
C ARG A 85 -5.23 -9.03 7.45
N PRO A 86 -5.83 -8.03 6.77
CA PRO A 86 -5.85 -6.66 7.27
C PRO A 86 -6.42 -6.62 8.69
N PRO A 87 -5.78 -5.88 9.61
CA PRO A 87 -6.23 -5.78 10.99
C PRO A 87 -7.48 -4.90 11.11
N ASN A 88 -8.09 -4.94 12.29
CA ASN A 88 -9.07 -3.96 12.74
C ASN A 88 -8.37 -2.59 12.85
N ILE A 89 -8.83 -1.60 12.08
CA ILE A 89 -8.36 -0.20 12.14
C ILE A 89 -9.49 0.77 12.58
N SER A 90 -10.53 0.24 13.22
CA SER A 90 -11.57 1.06 13.84
C SER A 90 -11.06 1.80 15.07
N THR A 91 -11.91 2.67 15.63
CA THR A 91 -11.62 3.40 16.86
C THR A 91 -11.72 2.57 18.15
N ASP A 92 -11.92 1.27 18.04
CA ASP A 92 -11.84 0.39 19.20
C ASP A 92 -10.44 0.45 19.85
N ARG A 93 -10.40 0.67 21.17
CA ARG A 93 -9.13 0.90 21.88
C ARG A 93 -8.36 -0.38 22.19
N ILE A 94 -9.01 -1.55 22.14
CA ILE A 94 -8.44 -2.86 22.50
C ILE A 94 -8.11 -3.64 21.23
N ASP A 95 -9.04 -3.71 20.30
CA ASP A 95 -8.94 -4.55 19.12
C ASP A 95 -8.60 -3.78 17.84
N GLY A 96 -8.75 -2.45 17.86
CA GLY A 96 -8.47 -1.53 16.75
C GLY A 96 -7.29 -0.59 17.01
N ILE A 97 -7.35 0.58 16.39
CA ILE A 97 -6.33 1.62 16.50
C ILE A 97 -6.77 2.82 17.35
N GLY A 98 -7.83 2.70 18.15
CA GLY A 98 -8.38 3.80 18.96
C GLY A 98 -7.43 4.36 20.02
N SER A 99 -6.36 3.62 20.37
CA SER A 99 -5.29 4.08 21.26
C SER A 99 -4.08 4.66 20.52
N TRP A 100 -4.04 4.61 19.18
CA TRP A 100 -2.92 5.08 18.38
C TRP A 100 -2.85 6.61 18.35
N GLN A 101 -1.61 7.10 18.35
CA GLN A 101 -1.30 8.48 18.01
C GLN A 101 -1.06 8.62 16.50
N THR A 102 -1.08 9.85 15.98
CA THR A 102 -0.83 10.11 14.55
C THR A 102 0.52 9.55 14.08
N ARG A 103 1.55 9.57 14.95
CA ARG A 103 2.86 8.97 14.66
C ARG A 103 2.81 7.47 14.42
N ASP A 104 1.91 6.76 15.11
CA ASP A 104 1.80 5.31 14.96
C ASP A 104 1.24 4.97 13.58
N LEU A 105 0.24 5.74 13.14
CA LEU A 105 -0.28 5.67 11.78
C LEU A 105 0.78 6.11 10.74
N ALA A 106 1.51 7.19 11.00
CA ALA A 106 2.57 7.66 10.13
C ALA A 106 3.68 6.61 9.94
N ASN A 107 4.15 5.99 11.02
CA ASN A 107 5.14 4.92 10.94
C ASN A 107 4.60 3.66 10.26
N ALA A 108 3.33 3.33 10.44
CA ALA A 108 2.69 2.23 9.74
C ALA A 108 2.65 2.46 8.22
N LEU A 109 2.14 3.61 7.78
CA LEU A 109 1.96 3.95 6.36
C LEU A 109 3.29 4.28 5.68
N LEU A 110 4.11 5.15 6.29
CA LEU A 110 5.28 5.74 5.64
C LEU A 110 6.56 4.93 5.85
N SER A 111 6.57 3.98 6.78
CA SER A 111 7.74 3.16 7.10
C SER A 111 7.45 1.67 7.17
N GLY A 112 6.17 1.26 7.14
CA GLY A 112 5.77 -0.14 7.32
C GLY A 112 6.25 -0.72 8.66
N VAL A 113 6.18 0.07 9.74
CA VAL A 113 6.61 -0.31 11.09
C VAL A 113 5.46 -0.16 12.07
N SER A 114 5.21 -1.18 12.86
CA SER A 114 4.15 -1.18 13.88
C SER A 114 4.53 -0.37 15.11
N PRO A 115 3.55 0.03 15.95
CA PRO A 115 3.85 0.68 17.23
C PRO A 115 4.72 -0.16 18.17
N THR A 116 4.73 -1.48 17.99
CA THR A 116 5.57 -2.42 18.77
C THR A 116 6.97 -2.63 18.16
N GLY A 117 7.34 -1.86 17.14
CA GLY A 117 8.65 -1.96 16.49
C GLY A 117 8.83 -3.22 15.64
N THR A 118 7.80 -3.72 14.99
CA THR A 118 7.89 -4.85 14.05
C THR A 118 7.59 -4.42 12.62
N HIS A 119 8.17 -5.10 11.63
CA HIS A 119 7.82 -4.87 10.23
C HIS A 119 6.39 -5.31 9.93
N TYR A 120 5.65 -4.52 9.15
CA TYR A 120 4.47 -5.01 8.45
C TYR A 120 4.86 -5.80 7.20
N TYR A 121 4.03 -6.79 6.84
CA TYR A 121 4.18 -7.51 5.58
C TYR A 121 3.85 -6.61 4.38
N PRO A 122 4.51 -6.80 3.21
CA PRO A 122 4.25 -5.99 2.02
C PRO A 122 2.86 -6.17 1.38
N SER A 123 2.02 -7.07 1.88
CA SER A 123 0.59 -7.12 1.56
C SER A 123 -0.15 -5.86 2.03
N PHE A 124 0.39 -5.14 3.00
CA PHE A 124 0.07 -3.76 3.30
C PHE A 124 0.91 -2.87 2.38
N PRO A 125 0.32 -2.08 1.45
CA PRO A 125 1.05 -1.40 0.38
C PRO A 125 1.82 -0.16 0.86
N TYR A 126 2.55 -0.27 1.99
CA TYR A 126 3.35 0.83 2.52
C TYR A 126 4.46 1.29 1.56
N SER A 127 4.87 0.47 0.59
CA SER A 127 5.80 0.88 -0.47
C SER A 127 5.23 2.00 -1.35
N SER A 128 3.93 2.05 -1.52
CA SER A 128 3.22 3.14 -2.18
C SER A 128 2.90 4.26 -1.19
N TYR A 129 2.34 3.95 -0.02
CA TYR A 129 2.00 4.94 1.01
C TYR A 129 3.21 5.71 1.56
N ALA A 130 4.41 5.15 1.47
CA ALA A 130 5.65 5.86 1.83
C ALA A 130 5.88 7.17 1.06
N LYS A 131 5.14 7.37 -0.03
CA LYS A 131 5.15 8.58 -0.85
C LYS A 131 4.10 9.62 -0.42
N MET A 132 3.23 9.28 0.54
CA MET A 132 2.20 10.20 1.06
C MET A 132 2.82 11.38 1.79
N THR A 133 2.09 12.49 1.80
CA THR A 133 2.43 13.64 2.64
C THR A 133 2.07 13.38 4.10
N VAL A 134 2.79 14.01 5.01
CA VAL A 134 2.48 13.97 6.45
C VAL A 134 1.12 14.63 6.73
N ALA A 135 0.75 15.66 5.96
CA ALA A 135 -0.54 16.30 6.05
C ALA A 135 -1.68 15.30 5.79
N ASP A 136 -1.59 14.51 4.72
CA ASP A 136 -2.60 13.50 4.42
C ASP A 136 -2.69 12.41 5.48
N VAL A 137 -1.59 12.06 6.13
CA VAL A 137 -1.62 11.10 7.26
C VAL A 137 -2.37 11.69 8.47
N ARG A 138 -2.18 12.98 8.76
CA ARG A 138 -2.93 13.68 9.83
C ARG A 138 -4.42 13.75 9.50
N ASP A 139 -4.74 14.14 8.27
CA ASP A 139 -6.11 14.23 7.79
C ASP A 139 -6.81 12.86 7.85
N LEU A 140 -6.11 11.81 7.39
CA LEU A 140 -6.60 10.43 7.47
C LEU A 140 -6.84 10.00 8.92
N MET A 141 -5.91 10.31 9.84
CA MET A 141 -6.10 9.99 11.26
C MET A 141 -7.30 10.73 11.86
N ALA A 142 -7.48 12.01 11.50
CA ALA A 142 -8.64 12.77 11.92
C ALA A 142 -9.95 12.13 11.44
N PHE A 143 -10.01 11.68 10.17
CA PHE A 143 -11.18 10.99 9.64
C PHE A 143 -11.40 9.65 10.32
N LEU A 144 -10.38 8.80 10.46
CA LEU A 144 -10.50 7.49 11.11
C LEU A 144 -11.07 7.61 12.53
N ARG A 145 -10.73 8.67 13.26
CA ARG A 145 -11.27 8.95 14.61
C ARG A 145 -12.75 9.26 14.62
N THR A 146 -13.36 9.64 13.51
CA THR A 146 -14.82 9.86 13.39
C THR A 146 -15.61 8.58 13.17
N LEU A 147 -14.93 7.47 12.82
CA LEU A 147 -15.58 6.22 12.46
C LEU A 147 -15.97 5.38 13.68
N PRO A 148 -16.97 4.49 13.54
CA PRO A 148 -17.45 3.68 14.66
C PRO A 148 -16.38 2.69 15.16
N ALA A 149 -16.35 2.45 16.46
CA ALA A 149 -15.61 1.36 17.06
C ALA A 149 -16.22 0.01 16.64
N VAL A 150 -15.36 -0.95 16.34
CA VAL A 150 -15.76 -2.32 15.99
C VAL A 150 -14.98 -3.28 16.88
N ALA A 151 -15.65 -3.96 17.77
CA ALA A 151 -15.03 -4.97 18.63
C ALA A 151 -14.62 -6.22 17.85
N GLY A 152 -13.57 -6.88 18.33
CA GLY A 152 -13.04 -8.12 17.79
C GLY A 152 -11.80 -7.94 16.91
N LYS A 153 -10.80 -8.77 17.19
CA LYS A 153 -9.55 -8.81 16.41
C LYS A 153 -9.78 -9.53 15.09
N ALA A 154 -9.10 -9.07 14.06
CA ALA A 154 -8.97 -9.84 12.82
C ALA A 154 -8.20 -11.16 13.12
N PRO A 155 -8.51 -12.25 12.41
CA PRO A 155 -7.73 -13.48 12.56
C PRO A 155 -6.25 -13.25 12.21
N PRO A 156 -5.32 -14.04 12.78
CA PRO A 156 -3.90 -13.88 12.52
C PRO A 156 -3.55 -14.17 11.05
N HIS A 157 -2.42 -13.62 10.58
CA HIS A 157 -1.83 -14.02 9.31
C HIS A 157 -1.39 -15.48 9.36
N ILE A 158 -1.39 -16.14 8.20
CA ILE A 158 -0.88 -17.50 7.99
C ILE A 158 0.23 -17.42 6.94
N PRO A 159 1.43 -16.90 7.29
CA PRO A 159 2.55 -16.83 6.38
C PRO A 159 3.16 -18.21 6.14
N THR A 160 3.80 -18.41 4.98
CA THR A 160 4.65 -19.59 4.77
C THR A 160 5.84 -19.57 5.73
N LEU A 161 6.46 -20.75 5.96
CA LEU A 161 7.50 -20.94 6.99
C LEU A 161 8.60 -19.87 6.94
N LEU A 162 9.12 -19.55 5.75
CA LEU A 162 10.20 -18.55 5.59
C LEU A 162 9.73 -17.15 6.02
N PHE A 163 8.47 -16.79 5.72
CA PHE A 163 7.90 -15.48 6.03
C PHE A 163 7.28 -15.38 7.43
N SER A 164 7.27 -16.49 8.20
CA SER A 164 6.86 -16.45 9.61
C SER A 164 7.81 -15.60 10.47
N ILE A 165 9.08 -15.53 10.08
CA ILE A 165 10.10 -14.70 10.74
C ILE A 165 10.01 -13.28 10.19
N ARG A 166 9.23 -12.40 10.85
CA ARG A 166 9.00 -11.01 10.42
C ARG A 166 10.28 -10.21 10.16
N ARG A 167 11.38 -10.57 10.82
CA ARG A 167 12.67 -9.90 10.63
C ARG A 167 13.17 -10.02 9.19
N PHE A 168 12.83 -11.07 8.47
CA PHE A 168 13.19 -11.24 7.06
C PHE A 168 12.52 -10.22 6.13
N VAL A 169 11.42 -9.61 6.54
CA VAL A 169 10.84 -8.47 5.81
C VAL A 169 11.83 -7.30 5.74
N GLY A 170 12.75 -7.18 6.70
CA GLY A 170 13.82 -6.19 6.64
C GLY A 170 14.69 -6.33 5.39
N PHE A 171 15.05 -7.56 4.98
CA PHE A 171 15.77 -7.80 3.72
C PHE A 171 14.95 -7.40 2.50
N TRP A 172 13.65 -7.72 2.51
CA TRP A 172 12.76 -7.30 1.44
C TRP A 172 12.72 -5.77 1.32
N LYS A 173 12.67 -5.07 2.45
CA LYS A 173 12.69 -3.60 2.48
C LYS A 173 14.01 -3.03 1.93
N LEU A 174 15.15 -3.63 2.21
CA LEU A 174 16.43 -3.19 1.63
C LEU A 174 16.44 -3.22 0.10
N LEU A 175 15.70 -4.15 -0.51
CA LEU A 175 15.66 -4.33 -1.95
C LEU A 175 14.55 -3.50 -2.65
N TYR A 176 13.41 -3.32 -1.99
CA TYR A 176 12.18 -2.86 -2.67
C TYR A 176 11.52 -1.66 -1.99
N PHE A 177 11.92 -1.28 -0.79
CA PHE A 177 11.32 -0.18 -0.08
C PHE A 177 12.19 1.07 -0.14
N GLN A 178 11.62 2.16 -0.65
CA GLN A 178 12.23 3.48 -0.64
C GLN A 178 11.21 4.49 -0.16
N ARG A 179 11.52 5.19 0.93
CA ARG A 179 10.72 6.31 1.38
C ARG A 179 11.13 7.56 0.60
N GLN A 180 10.42 7.83 -0.48
CA GLN A 180 10.65 9.01 -1.31
C GLN A 180 9.30 9.70 -1.56
N PRO A 181 9.01 10.82 -0.87
CA PRO A 181 7.84 11.64 -1.17
C PRO A 181 7.83 12.04 -2.65
N ILE A 182 6.64 12.10 -3.24
CA ILE A 182 6.49 12.61 -4.59
C ILE A 182 6.71 14.12 -4.54
N ILE A 183 7.65 14.58 -5.36
CA ILE A 183 7.91 16.00 -5.58
C ILE A 183 7.20 16.39 -6.87
N ALA A 184 6.42 17.48 -6.83
CA ALA A 184 5.75 17.98 -8.03
C ALA A 184 6.76 18.34 -9.12
N ASP A 185 6.49 17.91 -10.33
CA ASP A 185 7.29 18.26 -11.50
C ASP A 185 6.86 19.66 -11.98
N PRO A 186 7.74 20.68 -11.91
CA PRO A 186 7.40 22.04 -12.34
C PRO A 186 7.18 22.15 -13.85
N GLY A 187 7.62 21.17 -14.63
CA GLY A 187 7.37 21.10 -16.07
C GLY A 187 6.00 20.53 -16.43
N ARG A 188 5.21 20.13 -15.43
CA ARG A 188 3.87 19.56 -15.60
C ARG A 188 2.84 20.43 -14.89
N GLY A 189 1.60 20.41 -15.40
CA GLY A 189 0.49 21.12 -14.76
C GLY A 189 0.03 20.46 -13.45
N ASP A 190 -0.72 21.21 -12.64
CA ASP A 190 -1.20 20.78 -11.32
C ASP A 190 -2.03 19.50 -11.39
N SER A 191 -2.90 19.37 -12.39
CA SER A 191 -3.71 18.17 -12.59
C SER A 191 -2.84 16.92 -12.81
N TRP A 192 -1.77 17.02 -13.59
CA TRP A 192 -0.86 15.90 -13.81
C TRP A 192 -0.11 15.52 -12.52
N ASN A 193 0.40 16.50 -11.78
CA ASN A 193 1.08 16.29 -10.50
C ASN A 193 0.13 15.69 -9.46
N ARG A 194 -1.11 16.15 -9.40
CA ARG A 194 -2.14 15.57 -8.55
C ARG A 194 -2.43 14.12 -8.94
N GLY A 195 -2.56 13.85 -10.23
CA GLY A 195 -2.76 12.50 -10.76
C GLY A 195 -1.61 11.55 -10.42
N GLN A 196 -0.36 12.02 -10.57
CA GLN A 196 0.82 11.26 -10.16
C GLN A 196 0.73 10.87 -8.67
N TYR A 197 0.40 11.83 -7.82
CA TYR A 197 0.26 11.58 -6.39
C TYR A 197 -0.85 10.58 -6.07
N LEU A 198 -2.01 10.74 -6.69
CA LEU A 198 -3.13 9.82 -6.51
C LEU A 198 -2.82 8.39 -6.97
N VAL A 199 -2.16 8.23 -8.13
CA VAL A 199 -1.87 6.91 -8.70
C VAL A 199 -0.70 6.21 -8.03
N GLU A 200 0.37 6.97 -7.70
CA GLU A 200 1.64 6.41 -7.23
C GLU A 200 1.72 6.28 -5.71
N ALA A 201 1.02 7.13 -4.97
CA ALA A 201 1.02 7.14 -3.51
C ALA A 201 -0.28 6.56 -2.94
N LEU A 202 -1.41 7.28 -3.07
CA LEU A 202 -2.65 6.91 -2.40
C LEU A 202 -3.30 5.66 -3.03
N GLY A 203 -3.58 5.71 -4.34
CA GLY A 203 -4.31 4.66 -5.07
C GLY A 203 -3.51 3.39 -5.34
N HIS A 204 -2.20 3.41 -5.12
CA HIS A 204 -1.27 2.27 -5.25
C HIS A 204 -1.55 1.35 -6.46
N CYS A 205 -2.01 1.93 -7.58
CA CYS A 205 -2.48 1.21 -8.77
C CYS A 205 -1.45 0.19 -9.31
N ALA A 206 -0.15 0.51 -9.15
CA ALA A 206 0.93 -0.38 -9.55
C ALA A 206 0.98 -1.70 -8.77
N GLU A 207 0.39 -1.77 -7.57
CA GLU A 207 0.41 -3.00 -6.75
C GLU A 207 -0.35 -4.15 -7.42
N CYS A 208 -1.43 -3.84 -8.13
CA CYS A 208 -2.18 -4.79 -8.94
C CYS A 208 -1.73 -4.78 -10.41
N HIS A 209 -1.61 -3.58 -11.00
CA HIS A 209 -1.36 -3.43 -12.44
C HIS A 209 0.12 -3.59 -12.86
N SER A 210 0.92 -4.36 -12.11
CA SER A 210 2.32 -4.63 -12.45
C SER A 210 2.68 -6.09 -12.18
N SER A 211 3.56 -6.66 -12.99
CA SER A 211 4.07 -7.99 -12.67
C SER A 211 5.15 -7.95 -11.58
N ARG A 212 5.26 -9.05 -10.85
CA ARG A 212 6.16 -9.20 -9.71
C ARG A 212 7.24 -10.23 -10.00
N ASN A 213 8.38 -10.10 -9.34
CA ASN A 213 9.41 -11.13 -9.32
C ASN A 213 9.13 -12.19 -8.25
N VAL A 214 9.99 -13.20 -8.15
CA VAL A 214 9.85 -14.32 -7.21
C VAL A 214 9.85 -13.90 -5.72
N PHE A 215 10.32 -12.71 -5.39
CA PHE A 215 10.30 -12.15 -4.05
C PHE A 215 9.11 -11.21 -3.81
N GLY A 216 8.18 -11.11 -4.75
CA GLY A 216 7.00 -10.25 -4.66
C GLY A 216 7.26 -8.78 -4.97
N GLY A 217 8.48 -8.38 -5.30
CA GLY A 217 8.80 -7.00 -5.71
C GLY A 217 8.27 -6.68 -7.11
N ILE A 218 7.72 -5.48 -7.30
CA ILE A 218 7.28 -5.00 -8.62
C ILE A 218 8.47 -4.91 -9.57
N LYS A 219 8.32 -5.45 -10.78
CA LYS A 219 9.34 -5.33 -11.84
C LYS A 219 9.25 -3.95 -12.49
N PRO A 220 10.30 -3.10 -12.44
CA PRO A 220 10.25 -1.74 -13.01
C PRO A 220 9.89 -1.70 -14.49
N LYS A 221 10.36 -2.67 -15.28
CA LYS A 221 10.12 -2.75 -16.73
C LYS A 221 8.65 -3.00 -17.10
N THR A 222 7.88 -3.63 -16.20
CA THR A 222 6.47 -3.98 -16.41
C THR A 222 5.53 -3.26 -15.46
N ARG A 223 6.02 -2.17 -14.83
CA ARG A 223 5.19 -1.33 -13.96
C ARG A 223 4.00 -0.78 -14.76
N PHE A 224 2.79 -0.94 -14.24
CA PHE A 224 1.50 -0.63 -14.88
C PHE A 224 1.16 -1.44 -16.15
N ALA A 225 2.01 -2.39 -16.56
CA ALA A 225 1.76 -3.21 -17.75
C ALA A 225 0.95 -4.49 -17.48
N GLY A 226 0.40 -4.61 -16.29
CA GLY A 226 -0.38 -5.78 -15.87
C GLY A 226 0.45 -6.86 -15.20
N GLY A 227 -0.22 -7.84 -14.63
CA GLY A 227 0.40 -8.95 -13.92
C GLY A 227 -0.59 -10.03 -13.49
N LYS A 228 -0.07 -11.19 -13.09
CA LYS A 228 -0.90 -12.26 -12.50
C LYS A 228 -1.52 -11.78 -11.20
N ASP A 229 -2.77 -12.14 -10.99
CA ASP A 229 -3.39 -11.97 -9.70
C ASP A 229 -2.65 -12.85 -8.66
N PRO A 230 -2.15 -12.27 -7.56
CA PRO A 230 -1.48 -13.05 -6.53
C PRO A 230 -2.38 -14.08 -5.85
N GLU A 231 -3.69 -13.93 -5.91
CA GLU A 231 -4.66 -14.93 -5.43
C GLU A 231 -4.79 -16.14 -6.37
N GLY A 232 -4.12 -16.09 -7.52
CA GLY A 232 -4.05 -17.21 -8.46
C GLY A 232 -5.19 -17.30 -9.46
N VAL A 233 -6.14 -16.37 -9.43
CA VAL A 233 -7.33 -16.38 -10.29
C VAL A 233 -7.34 -15.17 -11.22
N GLY A 234 -6.71 -15.32 -12.39
CA GLY A 234 -6.79 -14.30 -13.42
C GLY A 234 -5.55 -13.43 -13.57
N TYR A 235 -5.77 -12.26 -14.19
CA TYR A 235 -4.71 -11.37 -14.60
C TYR A 235 -5.18 -9.91 -14.53
N PHE A 236 -4.44 -9.07 -13.83
CA PHE A 236 -4.68 -7.64 -13.80
C PHE A 236 -4.26 -6.99 -15.13
N PRO A 237 -5.12 -6.21 -15.78
CA PRO A 237 -4.83 -5.67 -17.10
C PRO A 237 -3.68 -4.65 -17.10
N ASN A 238 -3.06 -4.50 -18.26
CA ASN A 238 -2.17 -3.38 -18.57
C ASN A 238 -2.97 -2.09 -18.63
N ILE A 239 -2.54 -1.06 -17.91
CA ILE A 239 -3.16 0.28 -17.91
C ILE A 239 -2.24 1.34 -18.54
N THR A 240 -1.20 0.92 -19.25
CA THR A 240 -0.38 1.83 -20.06
C THR A 240 -1.01 2.07 -21.43
N PRO A 241 -0.55 3.09 -22.19
CA PRO A 241 -1.03 3.34 -23.54
C PRO A 241 -0.93 2.15 -24.51
N ALA A 242 -0.12 1.13 -24.21
CA ALA A 242 -0.07 -0.10 -25.01
C ALA A 242 -1.41 -0.85 -25.06
N ARG A 243 -2.26 -0.70 -24.05
CA ARG A 243 -3.54 -1.40 -23.94
C ARG A 243 -4.74 -0.46 -24.02
N ILE A 244 -4.62 0.69 -23.38
CA ILE A 244 -5.72 1.67 -23.25
C ILE A 244 -5.41 2.98 -24.01
N GLY A 245 -4.51 2.93 -25.01
CA GLY A 245 -4.11 4.11 -25.78
C GLY A 245 -5.28 4.80 -26.49
N ASP A 246 -6.24 4.01 -26.99
CA ASP A 246 -7.44 4.48 -27.68
C ASP A 246 -8.51 5.08 -26.73
N TRP A 247 -8.37 4.86 -25.42
CA TRP A 247 -9.30 5.43 -24.44
C TRP A 247 -8.99 6.92 -24.25
N THR A 248 -10.03 7.72 -24.16
CA THR A 248 -9.90 9.14 -23.78
C THR A 248 -9.65 9.26 -22.26
N ALA A 249 -9.19 10.41 -21.81
CA ALA A 249 -9.09 10.70 -20.37
C ALA A 249 -10.48 10.62 -19.70
N SER A 250 -11.53 11.08 -20.40
CA SER A 250 -12.91 10.98 -19.93
C SER A 250 -13.36 9.52 -19.73
N ASP A 251 -12.97 8.60 -20.64
CA ASP A 251 -13.29 7.18 -20.49
C ASP A 251 -12.68 6.57 -19.23
N ILE A 252 -11.43 6.95 -18.92
CA ILE A 252 -10.74 6.49 -17.71
C ILE A 252 -11.41 7.08 -16.47
N ALA A 253 -11.73 8.37 -16.46
CA ALA A 253 -12.40 9.03 -15.35
C ALA A 253 -13.81 8.45 -15.10
N GLU A 254 -14.55 8.16 -16.18
CA GLU A 254 -15.87 7.53 -16.10
C GLU A 254 -15.79 6.08 -15.59
N LEU A 255 -14.79 5.30 -16.03
CA LEU A 255 -14.54 3.96 -15.49
C LEU A 255 -14.29 4.03 -13.98
N LEU A 256 -13.47 4.97 -13.50
CA LEU A 256 -13.19 5.15 -12.07
C LEU A 256 -14.40 5.62 -11.27
N LYS A 257 -15.44 6.15 -11.92
CA LYS A 257 -16.71 6.55 -11.31
C LYS A 257 -17.75 5.45 -11.30
N THR A 258 -17.87 4.72 -12.42
CA THR A 258 -19.01 3.83 -12.67
C THR A 258 -18.63 2.36 -12.80
N GLY A 259 -17.37 2.08 -13.12
CA GLY A 259 -16.88 0.75 -13.46
C GLY A 259 -17.16 0.33 -14.90
N ASN A 260 -17.75 1.18 -15.73
CA ASN A 260 -18.03 0.87 -17.12
C ASN A 260 -16.80 1.15 -18.01
N THR A 261 -16.55 0.25 -18.96
CA THR A 261 -15.51 0.44 -19.97
C THR A 261 -16.09 1.05 -21.24
N PRO A 262 -15.30 1.72 -22.11
CA PRO A 262 -15.78 2.27 -23.37
C PRO A 262 -16.41 1.22 -24.31
N SER A 263 -16.00 -0.03 -24.18
CA SER A 263 -16.54 -1.15 -24.95
C SER A 263 -17.81 -1.77 -24.36
N HIS A 264 -18.53 -1.05 -23.51
CA HIS A 264 -19.75 -1.50 -22.81
C HIS A 264 -19.54 -2.71 -21.88
N GLY A 265 -18.29 -3.02 -21.52
CA GLY A 265 -17.97 -3.98 -20.46
C GLY A 265 -18.01 -3.32 -19.08
N ARG A 266 -17.81 -4.13 -18.04
CA ARG A 266 -17.73 -3.67 -16.67
C ARG A 266 -16.52 -4.28 -15.96
N VAL A 267 -15.89 -3.51 -15.07
CA VAL A 267 -14.83 -4.04 -14.22
C VAL A 267 -15.39 -5.08 -13.24
N GLY A 268 -14.57 -6.04 -12.88
CA GLY A 268 -14.94 -7.10 -11.94
C GLY A 268 -13.87 -7.32 -10.89
N SER A 269 -14.06 -8.34 -10.04
CA SER A 269 -13.15 -8.71 -8.96
C SER A 269 -12.81 -7.51 -8.05
N SER A 270 -11.62 -7.44 -7.51
CA SER A 270 -11.14 -6.37 -6.62
C SER A 270 -11.25 -4.96 -7.22
N MET A 271 -11.23 -4.81 -8.56
CA MET A 271 -11.39 -3.49 -9.18
C MET A 271 -12.78 -2.88 -8.92
N THR A 272 -13.80 -3.68 -8.63
CA THR A 272 -15.13 -3.18 -8.23
C THR A 272 -15.07 -2.39 -6.93
N ASP A 273 -14.26 -2.84 -5.98
CA ASP A 273 -14.05 -2.12 -4.72
C ASP A 273 -13.30 -0.82 -4.92
N VAL A 274 -12.26 -0.84 -5.78
CA VAL A 274 -11.53 0.37 -6.18
C VAL A 274 -12.47 1.40 -6.77
N VAL A 275 -13.36 0.99 -7.70
CA VAL A 275 -14.34 1.90 -8.30
C VAL A 275 -15.31 2.46 -7.25
N THR A 276 -15.78 1.63 -6.30
CA THR A 276 -16.64 2.09 -5.21
C THR A 276 -15.98 3.22 -4.41
N ASN A 277 -14.68 3.13 -4.19
CA ASN A 277 -13.92 4.15 -3.46
C ASN A 277 -13.58 5.36 -4.33
N THR A 278 -13.12 5.15 -5.57
CA THR A 278 -12.78 6.27 -6.47
C THR A 278 -14.00 7.06 -6.93
N ALA A 279 -15.20 6.46 -6.94
CA ALA A 279 -16.46 7.18 -7.16
C ALA A 279 -16.73 8.26 -6.10
N MET A 280 -16.17 8.14 -4.90
CA MET A 280 -16.31 9.14 -3.83
C MET A 280 -15.35 10.34 -3.99
N LEU A 281 -14.37 10.25 -4.88
CA LEU A 281 -13.45 11.35 -5.17
C LEU A 281 -14.16 12.43 -6.00
N PRO A 282 -13.73 13.70 -5.90
CA PRO A 282 -14.19 14.76 -6.79
C PRO A 282 -13.84 14.43 -8.25
N GLN A 283 -14.58 15.02 -9.20
CA GLN A 283 -14.34 14.78 -10.63
C GLN A 283 -12.92 15.16 -11.03
N GLU A 284 -12.42 16.27 -10.48
CA GLU A 284 -11.08 16.79 -10.74
C GLU A 284 -9.98 15.78 -10.39
N ASP A 285 -10.15 15.02 -9.30
CA ASP A 285 -9.20 13.97 -8.90
C ASP A 285 -9.24 12.77 -9.85
N ARG A 286 -10.42 12.35 -10.33
CA ARG A 286 -10.52 11.29 -11.35
C ARG A 286 -9.94 11.73 -12.70
N ASP A 287 -10.16 12.98 -13.08
CA ASP A 287 -9.57 13.57 -14.30
C ASP A 287 -8.04 13.66 -14.17
N ALA A 288 -7.54 14.02 -12.99
CA ALA A 288 -6.12 14.03 -12.70
C ALA A 288 -5.49 12.62 -12.78
N ILE A 289 -6.15 11.61 -12.21
CA ILE A 289 -5.73 10.19 -12.35
C ILE A 289 -5.66 9.82 -13.84
N ALA A 290 -6.70 10.16 -14.62
CA ALA A 290 -6.77 9.84 -16.03
C ALA A 290 -5.65 10.54 -16.83
N ALA A 291 -5.39 11.81 -16.55
CA ALA A 291 -4.31 12.57 -17.19
C ALA A 291 -2.93 11.94 -16.93
N TYR A 292 -2.68 11.51 -15.69
CA TYR A 292 -1.43 10.84 -15.35
C TYR A 292 -1.32 9.47 -16.04
N ILE A 293 -2.36 8.63 -15.97
CA ILE A 293 -2.37 7.30 -16.62
C ILE A 293 -2.13 7.41 -18.12
N LYS A 294 -2.74 8.38 -18.81
CA LYS A 294 -2.52 8.63 -20.24
C LYS A 294 -1.07 9.02 -20.56
N SER A 295 -0.35 9.59 -19.61
CA SER A 295 1.04 10.00 -19.77
C SER A 295 2.06 8.90 -19.44
N LEU A 296 1.61 7.73 -18.98
CA LEU A 296 2.51 6.62 -18.67
C LEU A 296 3.29 6.15 -19.90
N PRO A 297 4.54 5.71 -19.73
CA PRO A 297 5.28 5.14 -20.85
C PRO A 297 4.60 3.87 -21.36
N THR A 298 4.50 3.74 -22.67
CA THR A 298 3.98 2.55 -23.34
C THR A 298 4.83 1.34 -22.97
N ARG A 299 4.20 0.29 -22.44
CA ARG A 299 4.85 -0.96 -22.04
C ARG A 299 4.05 -2.16 -22.54
N PRO A 300 4.70 -3.15 -23.17
CA PRO A 300 4.01 -4.36 -23.62
C PRO A 300 3.46 -5.14 -22.41
N THR A 301 2.29 -5.75 -22.59
CA THR A 301 1.73 -6.64 -21.56
C THR A 301 2.66 -7.86 -21.40
N PRO A 302 3.12 -8.16 -20.20
CA PRO A 302 3.90 -9.36 -19.95
C PRO A 302 3.09 -10.61 -20.30
N GLN A 303 3.77 -11.60 -20.88
CA GLN A 303 3.14 -12.92 -21.07
C GLN A 303 2.85 -13.55 -19.69
N PRO A 304 1.73 -14.27 -19.56
CA PRO A 304 1.31 -14.94 -18.34
C PRO A 304 2.32 -15.92 -17.76
#